data_31c1a0578babc8a56b44e2aeff848698
#
_entry.id   31c1a0578babc8a56b44e2aeff848698
#
_cell.length_a   1.000
_cell.length_b   1.000
_cell.length_c   1.000
_cell.angle_alpha   90.00
_cell.angle_beta   90.00
_cell.angle_gamma   90.00
#
_symmetry.space_group_name_H-M   'P 1'
#
loop_
_entity.id
_entity.type
_entity.pdbx_description
1 polymer ?
#
loop_
_entity_poly.entity_id
_entity_poly.type
_entity_poly.pdbx_seq_one_letter_code
_entity_poly.pdbx_strand_id
1 'polypeptide(L)'
;MKFKGYGVLGLLTTFAFASSASGLEWKNESLNVTTAPFQQEISVNFQFSNHSAKAVTIRDIETSCSCVRADADRKVYDPGSSGTITAKFTVGDRGGLYERIVTVITDENESPARLILKVEVPDVAVVVPRSVSWQLGEDATERIVEVKSLEGLEIVFSKVESTSNGFLARLETVEPGRLYRLHIKPDGTNHTDSAAMRIYGREKSGHDVLLSAYASIH
;
A
#
# COMPACT_ATOMS: atom_id res chain seq x y z
N MET A 1 -7.13 63.98 60.42
CA MET A 1 -6.83 64.09 58.98
C MET A 1 -7.14 62.73 58.32
N LYS A 2 -8.28 62.61 57.61
CA LYS A 2 -8.75 61.34 56.99
C LYS A 2 -8.41 61.42 55.52
N PHE A 3 -7.55 60.47 55.03
CA PHE A 3 -7.33 60.28 53.61
C PHE A 3 -8.33 59.31 53.06
N LYS A 4 -9.14 59.69 52.07
CA LYS A 4 -10.02 58.86 51.29
C LYS A 4 -9.20 58.28 50.12
N GLY A 5 -9.01 56.95 50.10
CA GLY A 5 -8.45 56.26 48.94
C GLY A 5 -9.54 55.96 47.89
N TYR A 6 -9.33 56.39 46.65
CA TYR A 6 -10.15 56.06 45.51
C TYR A 6 -9.58 54.78 44.88
N GLY A 7 -10.32 53.71 44.97
CA GLY A 7 -9.99 52.45 44.24
C GLY A 7 -10.42 52.59 42.77
N VAL A 8 -9.46 52.54 41.87
CA VAL A 8 -9.71 52.47 40.45
C VAL A 8 -9.92 50.97 40.10
N LEU A 9 -11.14 50.61 39.78
CA LEU A 9 -11.50 49.25 39.31
C LEU A 9 -11.16 49.15 37.82
N GLY A 10 -9.97 48.57 37.51
CA GLY A 10 -9.56 48.31 36.15
C GLY A 10 -10.32 47.11 35.56
N LEU A 11 -11.17 47.37 34.59
CA LEU A 11 -11.87 46.36 33.81
C LEU A 11 -10.88 45.67 32.84
N LEU A 12 -10.37 44.49 33.19
CA LEU A 12 -9.57 43.66 32.28
C LEU A 12 -10.50 43.00 31.25
N THR A 13 -10.58 43.60 30.06
CA THR A 13 -11.19 42.92 28.88
C THR A 13 -10.22 41.92 28.34
N THR A 14 -10.44 40.62 28.61
CA THR A 14 -9.76 39.53 27.94
C THR A 14 -10.25 39.45 26.52
N PHE A 15 -9.46 39.91 25.56
CA PHE A 15 -9.64 39.59 24.14
C PHE A 15 -9.28 38.14 23.95
N ALA A 16 -10.28 37.27 23.83
CA ALA A 16 -10.10 35.93 23.30
C ALA A 16 -9.73 36.05 21.80
N PHE A 17 -8.47 35.88 21.49
CA PHE A 17 -8.07 35.64 20.10
C PHE A 17 -8.65 34.27 19.68
N ALA A 18 -9.77 34.30 18.97
CA ALA A 18 -10.23 33.17 18.23
C ALA A 18 -9.14 32.88 17.16
N SER A 19 -8.34 31.87 17.38
CA SER A 19 -7.45 31.33 16.35
C SER A 19 -8.37 30.83 15.23
N SER A 20 -8.50 31.60 14.16
CA SER A 20 -9.20 31.14 12.96
C SER A 20 -8.36 30.02 12.40
N ALA A 21 -8.80 28.79 12.58
CA ALA A 21 -8.29 27.66 11.83
C ALA A 21 -8.51 27.98 10.34
N SER A 22 -7.43 28.20 9.60
CA SER A 22 -7.50 28.52 8.19
C SER A 22 -7.54 27.22 7.40
N GLY A 23 -8.58 27.03 6.61
CA GLY A 23 -8.67 25.98 5.63
C GLY A 23 -9.56 24.78 6.01
N LEU A 24 -9.36 23.69 5.29
CA LEU A 24 -10.08 22.44 5.52
C LEU A 24 -9.46 21.67 6.70
N GLU A 25 -10.28 21.31 7.67
CA GLU A 25 -9.90 20.42 8.78
C GLU A 25 -10.26 18.99 8.45
N TRP A 26 -9.26 18.11 8.42
CA TRP A 26 -9.40 16.69 8.09
C TRP A 26 -9.71 15.89 9.34
N LYS A 27 -10.74 15.04 9.28
CA LYS A 27 -11.05 14.10 10.36
C LYS A 27 -9.90 13.10 10.58
N ASN A 28 -9.31 12.62 9.49
CA ASN A 28 -8.12 11.77 9.47
C ASN A 28 -7.33 12.07 8.19
N GLU A 29 -6.07 12.39 8.33
CA GLU A 29 -5.15 12.58 7.20
C GLU A 29 -4.48 11.26 6.78
N SER A 30 -4.60 10.21 7.59
CA SER A 30 -4.06 8.87 7.29
C SER A 30 -5.11 7.81 7.57
N LEU A 31 -5.30 6.90 6.59
CA LEU A 31 -6.21 5.77 6.69
C LEU A 31 -5.43 4.47 6.46
N ASN A 32 -5.68 3.48 7.31
CA ASN A 32 -5.12 2.12 7.20
C ASN A 32 -6.24 1.17 6.80
N VAL A 33 -6.01 0.38 5.76
CA VAL A 33 -6.99 -0.60 5.25
C VAL A 33 -6.26 -1.89 4.91
N THR A 34 -6.86 -3.03 5.28
CA THR A 34 -6.41 -4.36 4.83
C THR A 34 -7.39 -4.86 3.77
N THR A 35 -6.89 -5.34 2.63
CA THR A 35 -7.73 -5.92 1.59
C THR A 35 -8.08 -7.37 1.91
N ALA A 36 -9.16 -7.88 1.34
CA ALA A 36 -9.34 -9.33 1.24
C ALA A 36 -8.36 -9.93 0.21
N PRO A 37 -8.02 -11.23 0.32
CA PRO A 37 -7.30 -11.92 -0.74
C PRO A 37 -8.01 -11.74 -2.09
N PHE A 38 -7.24 -11.46 -3.14
CA PHE A 38 -7.74 -11.26 -4.52
C PHE A 38 -8.68 -10.05 -4.72
N GLN A 39 -8.85 -9.20 -3.73
CA GLN A 39 -9.59 -7.96 -3.91
C GLN A 39 -8.84 -7.04 -4.87
N GLN A 40 -9.51 -6.61 -5.95
CA GLN A 40 -8.86 -5.85 -7.02
C GLN A 40 -8.92 -4.33 -6.82
N GLU A 41 -9.89 -3.84 -6.09
CA GLU A 41 -10.05 -2.41 -5.81
C GLU A 41 -10.57 -2.19 -4.39
N ILE A 42 -10.08 -1.15 -3.75
CA ILE A 42 -10.66 -0.61 -2.52
C ILE A 42 -11.01 0.86 -2.72
N SER A 43 -12.01 1.32 -1.97
CA SER A 43 -12.41 2.73 -1.93
C SER A 43 -12.41 3.20 -0.49
N VAL A 44 -11.79 4.36 -0.22
CA VAL A 44 -11.74 4.99 1.09
C VAL A 44 -12.17 6.44 1.01
N ASN A 45 -12.67 6.98 2.12
CA ASN A 45 -13.20 8.32 2.20
C ASN A 45 -12.43 9.14 3.24
N PHE A 46 -11.75 10.20 2.80
CA PHE A 46 -11.18 11.21 3.65
C PHE A 46 -12.20 12.32 3.88
N GLN A 47 -12.71 12.40 5.10
CA GLN A 47 -13.71 13.39 5.49
C GLN A 47 -13.05 14.65 6.01
N PHE A 48 -13.62 15.80 5.70
CA PHE A 48 -13.16 17.11 6.18
C PHE A 48 -14.33 18.07 6.38
N SER A 49 -14.05 19.17 7.07
CA SER A 49 -14.97 20.29 7.24
C SER A 49 -14.25 21.60 6.95
N ASN A 50 -14.95 22.55 6.34
CA ASN A 50 -14.44 23.89 6.16
C ASN A 50 -14.69 24.73 7.43
N HIS A 51 -13.64 24.96 8.21
CA HIS A 51 -13.68 25.81 9.42
C HIS A 51 -13.28 27.26 9.16
N SER A 52 -12.97 27.60 7.90
CA SER A 52 -12.66 28.99 7.55
C SER A 52 -13.93 29.87 7.47
N ALA A 53 -13.73 31.16 7.48
CA ALA A 53 -14.82 32.15 7.34
C ALA A 53 -15.25 32.35 5.87
N LYS A 54 -14.61 31.67 4.92
CA LYS A 54 -14.85 31.82 3.48
C LYS A 54 -15.12 30.46 2.84
N ALA A 55 -15.74 30.49 1.68
CA ALA A 55 -15.85 29.29 0.84
C ALA A 55 -14.46 28.85 0.35
N VAL A 56 -14.15 27.57 0.43
CA VAL A 56 -12.89 26.96 -0.04
C VAL A 56 -13.16 26.20 -1.32
N THR A 57 -12.33 26.42 -2.33
CA THR A 57 -12.40 25.71 -3.62
C THR A 57 -11.26 24.72 -3.74
N ILE A 58 -11.55 23.45 -3.99
CA ILE A 58 -10.55 22.48 -4.41
C ILE A 58 -10.18 22.79 -5.86
N ARG A 59 -8.92 23.13 -6.09
CA ARG A 59 -8.37 23.46 -7.41
C ARG A 59 -7.93 22.23 -8.17
N ASP A 60 -7.24 21.32 -7.45
CA ASP A 60 -6.69 20.10 -8.04
C ASP A 60 -6.54 19.00 -6.99
N ILE A 61 -6.49 17.75 -7.45
CA ILE A 61 -6.22 16.56 -6.64
C ILE A 61 -5.20 15.70 -7.39
N GLU A 62 -4.01 15.61 -6.82
CA GLU A 62 -2.91 14.82 -7.38
C GLU A 62 -2.75 13.51 -6.62
N THR A 63 -2.27 12.47 -7.31
CA THR A 63 -2.00 11.16 -6.70
C THR A 63 -0.57 10.72 -6.96
N SER A 64 0.03 10.01 -6.00
CA SER A 64 1.44 9.56 -6.08
C SER A 64 1.69 8.46 -7.13
N CYS A 65 0.65 7.85 -7.70
CA CYS A 65 0.74 6.82 -8.74
C CYS A 65 -0.55 6.73 -9.55
N SER A 66 -0.49 6.15 -10.74
CA SER A 66 -1.68 5.83 -11.54
C SER A 66 -2.56 4.72 -10.93
N CYS A 67 -2.07 4.05 -9.87
CA CYS A 67 -2.81 3.04 -9.12
C CYS A 67 -3.83 3.63 -8.14
N VAL A 68 -3.84 4.95 -7.94
CA VAL A 68 -4.85 5.66 -7.15
C VAL A 68 -5.56 6.67 -8.03
N ARG A 69 -6.89 6.74 -7.89
CA ARG A 69 -7.73 7.83 -8.38
C ARG A 69 -8.42 8.46 -7.20
N ALA A 70 -8.52 9.78 -7.19
CA ALA A 70 -9.17 10.50 -6.10
C ALA A 70 -10.04 11.63 -6.64
N ASP A 71 -11.23 11.75 -6.08
CA ASP A 71 -12.22 12.73 -6.47
C ASP A 71 -12.88 13.35 -5.24
N ALA A 72 -13.22 14.62 -5.32
CA ALA A 72 -14.02 15.33 -4.33
C ALA A 72 -15.52 15.16 -4.63
N ASP A 73 -16.35 15.08 -3.58
CA ASP A 73 -17.81 15.02 -3.74
C ASP A 73 -18.39 16.31 -4.34
N ARG A 74 -17.69 17.43 -4.22
CA ARG A 74 -17.97 18.71 -4.88
C ARG A 74 -16.70 19.56 -4.97
N LYS A 75 -16.80 20.69 -5.70
CA LYS A 75 -15.64 21.57 -5.94
C LYS A 75 -15.50 22.69 -4.92
N VAL A 76 -16.62 23.22 -4.38
CA VAL A 76 -16.66 24.37 -3.48
C VAL A 76 -17.35 23.99 -2.17
N TYR A 77 -16.78 24.42 -1.07
CA TYR A 77 -17.24 24.15 0.29
C TYR A 77 -17.45 25.45 1.05
N ASP A 78 -18.71 25.78 1.35
CA ASP A 78 -19.06 26.96 2.13
C ASP A 78 -18.58 26.85 3.58
N PRO A 79 -18.45 27.97 4.33
CA PRO A 79 -18.13 27.95 5.74
C PRO A 79 -19.03 27.01 6.53
N GLY A 80 -18.41 26.16 7.37
CA GLY A 80 -19.11 25.17 8.18
C GLY A 80 -19.60 23.92 7.42
N SER A 81 -19.45 23.87 6.09
CA SER A 81 -19.82 22.68 5.33
C SER A 81 -18.77 21.56 5.43
N SER A 82 -19.22 20.31 5.36
CA SER A 82 -18.36 19.15 5.31
C SER A 82 -18.24 18.60 3.89
N GLY A 83 -17.15 17.89 3.59
CA GLY A 83 -16.89 17.27 2.31
C GLY A 83 -16.15 15.95 2.44
N THR A 84 -15.94 15.29 1.30
CA THR A 84 -15.28 14.01 1.23
C THR A 84 -14.40 13.92 -0.02
N ILE A 85 -13.14 13.50 0.17
CA ILE A 85 -12.32 13.00 -0.92
C ILE A 85 -12.41 11.49 -0.93
N THR A 86 -12.94 10.92 -2.01
CA THR A 86 -12.98 9.48 -2.23
C THR A 86 -11.73 9.06 -3.01
N ALA A 87 -10.90 8.21 -2.41
CA ALA A 87 -9.73 7.63 -3.07
C ALA A 87 -9.97 6.15 -3.37
N LYS A 88 -9.78 5.76 -4.64
CA LYS A 88 -9.87 4.38 -5.13
C LYS A 88 -8.47 3.88 -5.44
N PHE A 89 -8.09 2.79 -4.83
CA PHE A 89 -6.80 2.13 -5.05
C PHE A 89 -7.01 0.82 -5.80
N THR A 90 -6.34 0.68 -6.93
CA THR A 90 -6.27 -0.57 -7.67
C THR A 90 -5.19 -1.44 -7.05
N VAL A 91 -5.59 -2.59 -6.52
CA VAL A 91 -4.72 -3.56 -5.87
C VAL A 91 -3.94 -4.32 -6.95
N GLY A 92 -2.61 -4.39 -6.77
CA GLY A 92 -1.75 -5.19 -7.66
C GLY A 92 -1.72 -6.67 -7.28
N ASP A 93 -0.93 -7.45 -8.04
CA ASP A 93 -0.81 -8.90 -7.88
C ASP A 93 0.10 -9.33 -6.73
N ARG A 94 0.72 -8.40 -6.02
CA ARG A 94 1.69 -8.70 -4.95
C ARG A 94 1.14 -8.31 -3.59
N GLY A 95 1.28 -9.21 -2.62
CA GLY A 95 1.09 -8.90 -1.22
C GLY A 95 2.12 -7.89 -0.70
N GLY A 96 1.81 -7.25 0.41
CA GLY A 96 2.68 -6.30 1.09
C GLY A 96 1.99 -5.03 1.54
N LEU A 97 2.78 -4.11 2.08
CA LEU A 97 2.32 -2.80 2.56
C LEU A 97 2.55 -1.75 1.48
N TYR A 98 1.49 -1.03 1.14
CA TYR A 98 1.52 0.06 0.18
C TYR A 98 1.15 1.36 0.87
N GLU A 99 1.97 2.40 0.70
CA GLU A 99 1.66 3.75 1.10
C GLU A 99 1.44 4.61 -0.15
N ARG A 100 0.32 5.31 -0.19
CA ARG A 100 -0.07 6.18 -1.31
C ARG A 100 -0.49 7.53 -0.78
N ILE A 101 -0.16 8.56 -1.53
CA ILE A 101 -0.44 9.93 -1.15
C ILE A 101 -1.44 10.52 -2.14
N VAL A 102 -2.46 11.18 -1.59
CA VAL A 102 -3.37 12.05 -2.31
C VAL A 102 -3.09 13.46 -1.84
N THR A 103 -2.74 14.35 -2.75
CA THR A 103 -2.43 15.75 -2.48
C THR A 103 -3.62 16.59 -2.92
N VAL A 104 -4.22 17.33 -1.99
CA VAL A 104 -5.38 18.20 -2.25
C VAL A 104 -4.92 19.65 -2.27
N ILE A 105 -5.13 20.33 -3.39
CA ILE A 105 -4.74 21.73 -3.63
C ILE A 105 -5.99 22.58 -3.59
N THR A 106 -6.00 23.58 -2.72
CA THR A 106 -7.11 24.53 -2.55
C THR A 106 -6.71 25.96 -2.92
N ASP A 107 -7.68 26.86 -2.93
CA ASP A 107 -7.44 28.29 -3.16
C ASP A 107 -7.06 29.06 -1.90
N GLU A 108 -7.14 28.46 -0.71
CA GLU A 108 -6.83 29.11 0.55
C GLU A 108 -5.42 28.84 1.09
N ASN A 109 -4.85 27.67 0.82
CA ASN A 109 -3.59 27.24 1.42
C ASN A 109 -2.41 27.34 0.46
N GLU A 110 -1.34 27.98 0.92
CA GLU A 110 -0.03 27.94 0.25
C GLU A 110 0.57 26.52 0.27
N SER A 111 0.18 25.67 1.22
CA SER A 111 0.64 24.29 1.34
C SER A 111 -0.51 23.31 1.07
N PRO A 112 -0.39 22.44 0.07
CA PRO A 112 -1.38 21.39 -0.20
C PRO A 112 -1.56 20.42 0.97
N ALA A 113 -2.79 19.96 1.20
CA ALA A 113 -3.04 18.89 2.16
C ALA A 113 -2.56 17.54 1.62
N ARG A 114 -1.90 16.75 2.46
CA ARG A 114 -1.37 15.42 2.11
C ARG A 114 -2.12 14.34 2.87
N LEU A 115 -2.94 13.59 2.15
CA LEU A 115 -3.70 12.46 2.68
C LEU A 115 -2.96 11.16 2.39
N ILE A 116 -2.80 10.32 3.40
CA ILE A 116 -2.01 9.10 3.32
C ILE A 116 -2.94 7.89 3.37
N LEU A 117 -2.92 7.08 2.32
CA LEU A 117 -3.59 5.80 2.26
C LEU A 117 -2.56 4.68 2.45
N LYS A 118 -2.67 3.94 3.55
CA LYS A 118 -1.88 2.74 3.83
C LYS A 118 -2.73 1.52 3.59
N VAL A 119 -2.29 0.67 2.66
CA VAL A 119 -3.00 -0.54 2.26
C VAL A 119 -2.14 -1.74 2.54
N GLU A 120 -2.64 -2.65 3.36
CA GLU A 120 -2.07 -3.97 3.55
C GLU A 120 -2.77 -4.96 2.62
N VAL A 121 -2.02 -5.49 1.68
CA VAL A 121 -2.48 -6.54 0.77
C VAL A 121 -1.93 -7.87 1.29
N PRO A 122 -2.77 -8.82 1.72
CA PRO A 122 -2.30 -10.10 2.24
C PRO A 122 -1.62 -10.92 1.14
N ASP A 123 -0.56 -11.63 1.49
CA ASP A 123 -0.04 -12.69 0.65
C ASP A 123 -1.11 -13.79 0.49
N VAL A 124 -1.08 -14.52 -0.61
CA VAL A 124 -1.99 -15.65 -0.86
C VAL A 124 -1.27 -17.01 -0.78
N ALA A 125 0.06 -16.97 -0.90
CA ALA A 125 0.94 -18.11 -0.73
C ALA A 125 2.33 -17.65 -0.30
N VAL A 126 3.10 -18.55 0.31
CA VAL A 126 4.48 -18.32 0.71
C VAL A 126 5.44 -19.20 -0.08
N VAL A 127 6.64 -18.66 -0.33
CA VAL A 127 7.74 -19.34 -1.03
C VAL A 127 8.95 -19.36 -0.09
N VAL A 128 9.38 -20.55 0.35
CA VAL A 128 10.42 -20.69 1.38
C VAL A 128 11.43 -21.79 1.04
N PRO A 129 12.73 -21.49 1.00
CA PRO A 129 13.30 -20.14 1.01
C PRO A 129 12.97 -19.40 -0.31
N ARG A 130 12.89 -18.06 -0.24
CA ARG A 130 12.58 -17.27 -1.44
C ARG A 130 13.74 -17.19 -2.44
N SER A 131 14.96 -17.44 -1.95
CA SER A 131 16.18 -17.45 -2.78
C SER A 131 17.04 -18.66 -2.45
N VAL A 132 17.65 -19.23 -3.47
CA VAL A 132 18.69 -20.26 -3.36
C VAL A 132 19.92 -19.83 -4.15
N SER A 133 21.12 -20.23 -3.69
CA SER A 133 22.35 -19.82 -4.36
C SER A 133 23.41 -20.89 -4.31
N TRP A 134 24.35 -20.90 -5.26
CA TRP A 134 25.52 -21.72 -5.36
C TRP A 134 26.75 -20.83 -5.46
N GLN A 135 27.90 -21.32 -4.91
CA GLN A 135 29.18 -20.67 -5.12
C GLN A 135 29.74 -21.07 -6.48
N LEU A 136 30.59 -20.21 -7.08
CA LEU A 136 31.33 -20.57 -8.28
C LEU A 136 32.19 -21.82 -8.03
N GLY A 137 32.04 -22.85 -8.90
CA GLY A 137 32.73 -24.12 -8.79
C GLY A 137 32.15 -25.10 -7.76
N GLU A 138 31.07 -24.74 -7.07
CA GLU A 138 30.31 -25.69 -6.21
C GLU A 138 29.67 -26.77 -7.07
N ASP A 139 29.44 -27.97 -6.51
CA ASP A 139 28.66 -28.98 -7.18
C ASP A 139 27.25 -28.49 -7.56
N ALA A 140 26.85 -28.72 -8.81
CA ALA A 140 25.55 -28.33 -9.34
C ALA A 140 24.42 -29.19 -8.74
N THR A 141 24.25 -29.18 -7.42
CA THR A 141 23.23 -29.95 -6.70
C THR A 141 21.86 -29.31 -6.80
N GLU A 142 20.81 -30.12 -6.77
CA GLU A 142 19.43 -29.63 -6.73
C GLU A 142 19.12 -28.98 -5.37
N ARG A 143 18.45 -27.84 -5.40
CA ARG A 143 17.91 -27.16 -4.20
C ARG A 143 16.38 -27.10 -4.29
N ILE A 144 15.74 -27.23 -3.14
CA ILE A 144 14.27 -27.29 -3.04
C ILE A 144 13.76 -26.06 -2.36
N VAL A 145 12.69 -25.50 -2.93
CA VAL A 145 11.91 -24.38 -2.40
C VAL A 145 10.48 -24.86 -2.18
N GLU A 146 9.94 -24.67 -1.01
CA GLU A 146 8.54 -24.97 -0.73
C GLU A 146 7.64 -23.81 -1.16
N VAL A 147 6.52 -24.14 -1.81
CA VAL A 147 5.46 -23.19 -2.20
C VAL A 147 4.19 -23.67 -1.51
N LYS A 148 3.68 -22.84 -0.58
CA LYS A 148 2.54 -23.20 0.25
C LYS A 148 1.45 -22.15 0.15
N SER A 149 0.22 -22.56 -0.23
CA SER A 149 -0.97 -21.70 -0.16
C SER A 149 -1.27 -21.34 1.30
N LEU A 150 -1.73 -20.12 1.55
CA LEU A 150 -2.15 -19.74 2.89
C LEU A 150 -3.43 -20.46 3.30
N GLU A 151 -3.67 -20.51 4.61
CA GLU A 151 -4.82 -21.21 5.18
C GLU A 151 -6.13 -20.67 4.59
N GLY A 152 -7.03 -21.60 4.22
CA GLY A 152 -8.31 -21.26 3.62
C GLY A 152 -8.26 -21.02 2.10
N LEU A 153 -7.06 -21.02 1.48
CA LEU A 153 -6.89 -20.86 0.04
C LEU A 153 -6.44 -22.18 -0.61
N GLU A 154 -7.06 -22.53 -1.74
CA GLU A 154 -6.67 -23.65 -2.59
C GLU A 154 -6.13 -23.11 -3.92
N ILE A 155 -4.80 -23.11 -4.09
CA ILE A 155 -4.14 -22.60 -5.29
C ILE A 155 -3.44 -23.77 -6.01
N VAL A 156 -3.88 -24.07 -7.22
CA VAL A 156 -3.25 -25.10 -8.06
C VAL A 156 -2.12 -24.44 -8.86
N PHE A 157 -0.88 -24.72 -8.44
CA PHE A 157 0.30 -24.33 -9.21
C PHE A 157 0.60 -25.39 -10.25
N SER A 158 0.67 -25.01 -11.53
CA SER A 158 0.74 -25.93 -12.66
C SER A 158 1.95 -25.73 -13.57
N LYS A 159 2.64 -24.59 -13.44
CA LYS A 159 3.73 -24.23 -14.35
C LYS A 159 4.82 -23.46 -13.61
N VAL A 160 6.07 -23.70 -13.98
CA VAL A 160 7.22 -22.88 -13.60
C VAL A 160 8.03 -22.51 -14.84
N GLU A 161 8.53 -21.29 -14.89
CA GLU A 161 9.44 -20.81 -15.93
C GLU A 161 10.65 -20.15 -15.29
N SER A 162 11.84 -20.49 -15.78
CA SER A 162 13.07 -19.80 -15.44
C SER A 162 13.31 -18.65 -16.41
N THR A 163 13.80 -17.50 -15.91
CA THR A 163 14.22 -16.37 -16.76
C THR A 163 15.64 -16.52 -17.34
N SER A 164 16.39 -17.53 -16.92
CA SER A 164 17.68 -17.95 -17.48
C SER A 164 17.64 -19.42 -17.87
N ASN A 165 18.29 -19.77 -18.98
CA ASN A 165 18.45 -21.15 -19.42
C ASN A 165 19.49 -21.91 -18.58
N GLY A 166 20.30 -21.23 -17.78
CA GLY A 166 21.29 -21.84 -16.89
C GLY A 166 20.71 -22.53 -15.65
N PHE A 167 19.38 -22.51 -15.49
CA PHE A 167 18.69 -23.18 -14.39
C PHE A 167 17.52 -24.03 -14.90
N LEU A 168 17.53 -25.29 -14.56
CA LEU A 168 16.40 -26.18 -14.70
C LEU A 168 15.48 -26.04 -13.50
N ALA A 169 14.18 -25.92 -13.75
CA ALA A 169 13.17 -25.82 -12.71
C ALA A 169 12.01 -26.79 -13.00
N ARG A 170 11.57 -27.52 -11.97
CA ARG A 170 10.38 -28.37 -12.05
C ARG A 170 9.54 -28.23 -10.78
N LEU A 171 8.24 -28.35 -10.94
CA LEU A 171 7.29 -28.28 -9.83
C LEU A 171 6.77 -29.67 -9.50
N GLU A 172 6.85 -30.06 -8.23
CA GLU A 172 6.29 -31.28 -7.66
C GLU A 172 5.06 -30.94 -6.83
N THR A 173 3.96 -31.63 -7.06
CA THR A 173 2.77 -31.50 -6.20
C THR A 173 2.90 -32.46 -5.01
N VAL A 174 3.00 -31.91 -3.80
CA VAL A 174 3.04 -32.69 -2.55
C VAL A 174 1.63 -32.86 -2.01
N GLU A 175 0.88 -31.77 -1.92
CA GLU A 175 -0.53 -31.75 -1.52
C GLU A 175 -1.29 -30.81 -2.49
N PRO A 176 -2.19 -31.36 -3.32
CA PRO A 176 -2.90 -30.55 -4.32
C PRO A 176 -3.62 -29.36 -3.73
N GLY A 177 -3.42 -28.17 -4.31
CA GLY A 177 -3.99 -26.92 -3.87
C GLY A 177 -3.30 -26.27 -2.65
N ARG A 178 -2.40 -26.98 -1.96
CA ARG A 178 -1.83 -26.54 -0.68
C ARG A 178 -0.33 -26.49 -0.61
N LEU A 179 0.38 -27.55 -1.03
CA LEU A 179 1.84 -27.67 -0.87
C LEU A 179 2.48 -28.21 -2.14
N TYR A 180 3.50 -27.49 -2.60
CA TYR A 180 4.31 -27.84 -3.76
C TYR A 180 5.80 -27.70 -3.41
N ARG A 181 6.64 -28.45 -4.13
CA ARG A 181 8.10 -28.29 -4.10
C ARG A 181 8.58 -27.83 -5.45
N LEU A 182 9.28 -26.74 -5.46
CA LEU A 182 10.00 -26.25 -6.63
C LEU A 182 11.44 -26.74 -6.52
N HIS A 183 11.81 -27.62 -7.43
CA HIS A 183 13.17 -28.15 -7.57
C HIS A 183 13.92 -27.26 -8.54
N ILE A 184 15.07 -26.73 -8.12
CA ILE A 184 15.92 -25.85 -8.92
C ILE A 184 17.32 -26.45 -8.97
N LYS A 185 17.85 -26.61 -10.19
CA LYS A 185 19.20 -27.13 -10.42
C LYS A 185 19.89 -26.30 -11.47
N PRO A 186 21.11 -25.78 -11.22
CA PRO A 186 21.91 -25.13 -12.26
C PRO A 186 22.41 -26.19 -13.25
N ASP A 187 22.58 -25.80 -14.51
CA ASP A 187 23.21 -26.66 -15.55
C ASP A 187 24.74 -26.74 -15.34
N GLY A 188 25.31 -25.81 -14.60
CA GLY A 188 26.70 -25.76 -14.15
C GLY A 188 26.92 -24.57 -13.23
N THR A 189 28.08 -24.52 -12.58
CA THR A 189 28.44 -23.43 -11.63
C THR A 189 29.75 -22.73 -12.00
N ASN A 190 30.21 -22.91 -13.24
CA ASN A 190 31.48 -22.36 -13.70
C ASN A 190 31.45 -20.87 -14.07
N HIS A 191 30.28 -20.26 -14.06
CA HIS A 191 30.08 -18.83 -14.34
C HIS A 191 28.96 -18.29 -13.47
N THR A 192 28.97 -16.98 -13.23
CA THR A 192 27.91 -16.30 -12.50
C THR A 192 26.65 -16.24 -13.34
N ASP A 193 25.50 -16.53 -12.73
CA ASP A 193 24.20 -16.41 -13.35
C ASP A 193 23.13 -16.10 -12.29
N SER A 194 21.97 -15.58 -12.72
CA SER A 194 20.83 -15.35 -11.85
C SER A 194 19.53 -15.49 -12.61
N ALA A 195 18.54 -16.06 -11.96
CA ALA A 195 17.21 -16.24 -12.54
C ALA A 195 16.09 -16.02 -11.53
N ALA A 196 14.96 -15.56 -12.05
CA ALA A 196 13.68 -15.65 -11.36
C ALA A 196 12.93 -16.90 -11.86
N MET A 197 12.48 -17.72 -10.93
CA MET A 197 11.57 -18.82 -11.16
C MET A 197 10.15 -18.30 -11.03
N ARG A 198 9.46 -18.12 -12.14
CA ARG A 198 8.07 -17.68 -12.19
C ARG A 198 7.15 -18.86 -12.02
N ILE A 199 6.37 -18.89 -10.96
CA ILE A 199 5.49 -20.01 -10.59
C ILE A 199 4.06 -19.56 -10.83
N TYR A 200 3.40 -20.19 -11.80
CA TYR A 200 2.04 -19.85 -12.22
C TYR A 200 1.04 -20.80 -11.58
N GLY A 201 0.01 -20.24 -11.01
CA GLY A 201 -1.08 -21.00 -10.40
C GLY A 201 -2.43 -20.32 -10.63
N ARG A 202 -3.47 -21.03 -10.22
CA ARG A 202 -4.85 -20.53 -10.23
C ARG A 202 -5.54 -20.94 -8.95
N GLU A 203 -6.16 -19.97 -8.30
CA GLU A 203 -7.01 -20.22 -7.14
C GLU A 203 -8.34 -20.82 -7.61
N LYS A 204 -9.02 -21.57 -6.75
CA LYS A 204 -10.24 -22.34 -7.06
C LYS A 204 -11.39 -21.48 -7.62
N SER A 205 -11.50 -20.23 -7.22
CA SER A 205 -12.49 -19.27 -7.75
C SER A 205 -12.10 -18.67 -9.11
N GLY A 206 -10.91 -19.02 -9.65
CA GLY A 206 -10.46 -18.62 -10.98
C GLY A 206 -9.45 -17.48 -11.03
N HIS A 207 -8.99 -16.96 -9.89
CA HIS A 207 -7.97 -15.92 -9.85
C HIS A 207 -6.59 -16.49 -10.21
N ASP A 208 -5.90 -15.84 -11.14
CA ASP A 208 -4.53 -16.18 -11.48
C ASP A 208 -3.57 -15.73 -10.38
N VAL A 209 -2.56 -16.55 -10.10
CA VAL A 209 -1.52 -16.32 -9.09
C VAL A 209 -0.16 -16.45 -9.74
N LEU A 210 0.69 -15.44 -9.56
CA LEU A 210 2.08 -15.44 -9.98
C LEU A 210 2.99 -15.23 -8.77
N LEU A 211 3.80 -16.24 -8.46
CA LEU A 211 4.83 -16.16 -7.44
C LEU A 211 6.23 -16.19 -8.07
N SER A 212 7.23 -15.79 -7.30
CA SER A 212 8.62 -15.83 -7.73
C SER A 212 9.52 -16.36 -6.62
N ALA A 213 10.40 -17.30 -7.01
CA ALA A 213 11.62 -17.66 -6.28
C ALA A 213 12.84 -17.20 -7.09
N TYR A 214 14.00 -17.09 -6.46
CA TYR A 214 15.21 -16.62 -7.10
C TYR A 214 16.33 -17.66 -6.96
N ALA A 215 17.15 -17.78 -7.99
CA ALA A 215 18.34 -18.61 -8.02
C ALA A 215 19.54 -17.78 -8.47
N SER A 216 20.71 -18.01 -7.87
CA SER A 216 21.95 -17.32 -8.27
C SER A 216 23.18 -18.18 -8.10
N ILE A 217 24.20 -17.93 -8.95
CA ILE A 217 25.56 -18.46 -8.85
C ILE A 217 26.48 -17.25 -8.69
N HIS A 218 27.26 -17.21 -7.62
CA HIS A 218 28.14 -16.06 -7.29
C HIS A 218 29.43 -16.50 -6.59
#